data_7ce853f652badf10c6419e992491888c
#
_entry.id   7ce853f652badf10c6419e992491888c
#
_cell.length_a   1.000
_cell.length_b   1.000
_cell.length_c   1.000
_cell.angle_alpha   90.00
_cell.angle_beta   90.00
_cell.angle_gamma   90.00
#
_symmetry.space_group_name_H-M   'P 1'
#
loop_
_entity.id
_entity.type
_entity.pdbx_description
1 polymer ?
#
loop_
_entity_poly.entity_id
_entity_poly.type
_entity_poly.pdbx_seq_one_letter_code
_entity_poly.pdbx_strand_id
1 'polypeptide(L)'
;AAKEVLDIQIRAGILIPTDGEVRRENYIHYHCRHLAGFDFNKLEHRVLRDGAYETDLPAIRGKVLTSGKSYSAHDYLASQAVSSQPVKFTLPGPLTIMDTTADCFYDDRPKLNADLADTINKEVLALVDAGCKYIQVDEPLFARAVKDALDFGMEGLERCFHGVPKSVTRIVHMCCGYPDHLDDHDYKKANPSSYHDLSKSIDEADFDQVSIEDKHCCNDLNLLEKFQYKTVIFGSLAIASSRLETTEEIVERLKAALNHIDRDRLVVAPDCGLGLLPTQLAEDKLRVMCKAAALI
;
A
#
# COMPACT_ATOMS: atom_id res chain seq x y z
N ALA A 1 -10.13 12.92 14.52
CA ALA A 1 -9.92 12.30 13.20
C ALA A 1 -9.40 10.86 13.35
N ALA A 2 -8.10 10.59 13.72
CA ALA A 2 -7.55 9.22 13.76
C ALA A 2 -8.41 8.26 14.61
N LYS A 3 -8.78 8.67 15.84
CA LYS A 3 -9.68 7.87 16.70
C LYS A 3 -11.01 7.54 16.02
N GLU A 4 -11.63 8.48 15.35
CA GLU A 4 -12.91 8.30 14.66
C GLU A 4 -12.77 7.29 13.51
N VAL A 5 -11.73 7.40 12.69
CA VAL A 5 -11.45 6.47 11.58
C VAL A 5 -11.18 5.06 12.10
N LEU A 6 -10.42 4.92 13.18
CA LEU A 6 -10.17 3.63 13.84
C LEU A 6 -11.46 3.04 14.43
N ASP A 7 -12.26 3.84 15.13
CA ASP A 7 -13.52 3.40 15.71
C ASP A 7 -14.52 2.91 14.64
N ILE A 8 -14.60 3.59 13.47
CA ILE A 8 -15.44 3.17 12.35
C ILE A 8 -15.03 1.79 11.85
N GLN A 9 -13.75 1.59 11.60
CA GLN A 9 -13.21 0.31 11.11
C GLN A 9 -13.47 -0.82 12.12
N ILE A 10 -13.18 -0.58 13.41
CA ILE A 10 -13.37 -1.57 14.48
C ILE A 10 -14.85 -1.93 14.62
N ARG A 11 -15.75 -0.95 14.62
CA ARG A 11 -17.22 -1.19 14.66
C ARG A 11 -17.73 -1.95 13.45
N ALA A 12 -17.11 -1.77 12.29
CA ALA A 12 -17.44 -2.53 11.08
C ALA A 12 -16.96 -3.98 11.14
N GLY A 13 -16.03 -4.31 12.04
CA GLY A 13 -15.51 -5.67 12.23
C GLY A 13 -14.07 -5.86 11.73
N ILE A 14 -13.35 -4.79 11.38
CA ILE A 14 -11.94 -4.87 10.96
C ILE A 14 -11.07 -5.24 12.15
N LEU A 15 -10.25 -6.28 11.98
CA LEU A 15 -9.36 -6.81 13.02
C LEU A 15 -8.04 -6.03 13.11
N ILE A 16 -7.56 -5.53 11.98
CA ILE A 16 -6.29 -4.81 11.86
C ILE A 16 -6.56 -3.49 11.13
N PRO A 17 -7.03 -2.45 11.86
CA PRO A 17 -7.36 -1.15 11.27
C PRO A 17 -6.11 -0.33 10.97
N THR A 18 -6.27 0.72 10.15
CA THR A 18 -5.29 1.77 9.89
C THR A 18 -5.78 3.10 10.45
N ASP A 19 -4.89 4.06 10.66
CA ASP A 19 -5.27 5.41 11.08
C ASP A 19 -5.88 6.26 9.93
N GLY A 20 -6.01 5.67 8.74
CA GLY A 20 -6.56 6.32 7.55
C GLY A 20 -5.68 7.44 7.01
N GLU A 21 -4.42 7.50 7.45
CA GLU A 21 -3.42 8.51 7.02
C GLU A 21 -3.88 9.96 7.25
N VAL A 22 -4.78 10.17 8.20
CA VAL A 22 -5.44 11.47 8.45
C VAL A 22 -4.50 12.61 8.85
N ARG A 23 -3.23 12.29 9.14
CA ARG A 23 -2.19 13.30 9.43
C ARG A 23 -1.42 13.72 8.18
N ARG A 24 -1.57 13.00 7.07
CA ARG A 24 -0.76 13.15 5.87
C ARG A 24 -1.50 13.99 4.84
N GLU A 25 -0.89 15.10 4.39
CA GLU A 25 -1.41 15.88 3.26
C GLU A 25 -1.34 15.11 1.94
N ASN A 26 -0.34 14.24 1.83
CA ASN A 26 -0.13 13.30 0.74
C ASN A 26 0.72 12.15 1.31
N TYR A 27 0.33 10.90 1.13
CA TYR A 27 0.96 9.75 1.79
C TYR A 27 2.44 9.57 1.41
N ILE A 28 2.86 9.99 0.21
CA ILE A 28 4.24 9.91 -0.26
C ILE A 28 5.03 11.14 0.18
N HIS A 29 4.54 12.34 -0.15
CA HIS A 29 5.26 13.59 0.11
C HIS A 29 5.41 13.87 1.61
N TYR A 30 4.44 13.45 2.43
CA TYR A 30 4.56 13.52 3.88
C TYR A 30 5.82 12.79 4.37
N HIS A 31 6.07 11.58 3.87
CA HIS A 31 7.32 10.85 4.16
C HIS A 31 8.56 11.63 3.69
N CYS A 32 8.55 12.09 2.45
CA CYS A 32 9.68 12.83 1.86
C CYS A 32 10.04 14.11 2.61
N ARG A 33 9.07 14.79 3.25
CA ARG A 33 9.32 15.99 4.07
C ARG A 33 10.18 15.71 5.31
N HIS A 34 10.21 14.47 5.76
CA HIS A 34 11.01 14.02 6.90
C HIS A 34 12.41 13.53 6.50
N LEU A 35 12.76 13.61 5.21
CA LEU A 35 14.05 13.21 4.68
C LEU A 35 14.88 14.43 4.26
N ALA A 36 16.20 14.35 4.40
CA ALA A 36 17.12 15.26 3.75
C ALA A 36 17.26 14.91 2.27
N GLY A 37 17.68 15.86 1.46
CA GLY A 37 17.88 15.70 0.01
C GLY A 37 16.69 16.16 -0.83
N PHE A 38 15.50 16.32 -0.26
CA PHE A 38 14.31 16.80 -0.92
C PHE A 38 14.15 18.32 -0.82
N ASP A 39 13.77 18.95 -1.93
CA ASP A 39 13.41 20.37 -2.02
C ASP A 39 11.94 20.52 -2.43
N PHE A 40 11.14 21.06 -1.51
CA PHE A 40 9.72 21.37 -1.70
C PHE A 40 9.46 22.83 -2.05
N ASN A 41 10.49 23.68 -2.05
CA ASN A 41 10.36 25.10 -2.36
C ASN A 41 10.58 25.39 -3.83
N LYS A 42 11.43 24.58 -4.50
CA LYS A 42 11.71 24.69 -5.92
C LYS A 42 11.29 23.40 -6.60
N LEU A 43 10.04 23.37 -7.05
CA LEU A 43 9.45 22.22 -7.72
C LEU A 43 10.00 22.09 -9.16
N GLU A 44 9.95 20.89 -9.70
CA GLU A 44 10.30 20.60 -11.11
C GLU A 44 9.05 20.15 -11.87
N HIS A 45 8.80 20.82 -12.99
CA HIS A 45 7.72 20.42 -13.89
C HIS A 45 8.04 19.09 -14.56
N ARG A 46 7.12 18.14 -14.49
CA ARG A 46 7.26 16.81 -15.11
C ARG A 46 5.98 16.43 -15.85
N VAL A 47 6.19 15.78 -16.97
CA VAL A 47 5.15 15.10 -17.73
C VAL A 47 5.23 13.62 -17.38
N LEU A 48 4.16 13.07 -16.85
CA LEU A 48 4.09 11.71 -16.32
C LEU A 48 3.12 10.87 -17.16
N ARG A 49 3.26 9.54 -17.06
CA ARG A 49 2.36 8.57 -17.68
C ARG A 49 2.16 8.81 -19.19
N ASP A 50 3.27 8.94 -19.93
CA ASP A 50 3.25 9.13 -21.39
C ASP A 50 2.40 10.34 -21.85
N GLY A 51 2.48 11.45 -21.11
CA GLY A 51 1.78 12.68 -21.44
C GLY A 51 0.34 12.77 -20.93
N ALA A 52 -0.12 11.80 -20.15
CA ALA A 52 -1.47 11.82 -19.60
C ALA A 52 -1.64 12.78 -18.40
N TYR A 53 -0.51 13.23 -17.82
CA TYR A 53 -0.54 14.01 -16.60
C TYR A 53 0.69 14.90 -16.49
N GLU A 54 0.48 16.19 -16.24
CA GLU A 54 1.52 17.18 -16.02
C GLU A 54 1.41 17.73 -14.59
N THR A 55 2.53 17.82 -13.90
CA THR A 55 2.54 18.31 -12.52
C THR A 55 3.90 18.86 -12.11
N ASP A 56 3.88 19.71 -11.09
CA ASP A 56 5.08 20.20 -10.42
C ASP A 56 5.40 19.28 -9.23
N LEU A 57 6.56 18.62 -9.28
CA LEU A 57 7.01 17.65 -8.30
C LEU A 57 8.09 18.21 -7.37
N PRO A 58 8.13 17.79 -6.09
CA PRO A 58 9.29 18.00 -5.24
C PRO A 58 10.54 17.40 -5.88
N ALA A 59 11.68 18.08 -5.73
CA ALA A 59 12.93 17.67 -6.37
C ALA A 59 13.92 17.06 -5.37
N ILE A 60 14.58 15.97 -5.78
CA ILE A 60 15.72 15.41 -5.07
C ILE A 60 16.96 16.16 -5.56
N ARG A 61 17.56 17.01 -4.72
CA ARG A 61 18.71 17.86 -5.03
C ARG A 61 19.95 17.54 -4.20
N GLY A 62 19.91 16.49 -3.42
CA GLY A 62 21.02 16.03 -2.60
C GLY A 62 20.86 14.56 -2.21
N LYS A 63 21.84 14.04 -1.52
CA LYS A 63 21.77 12.64 -1.06
C LYS A 63 20.57 12.47 -0.11
N VAL A 64 19.76 11.44 -0.37
CA VAL A 64 18.61 11.08 0.47
C VAL A 64 19.11 10.44 1.76
N LEU A 65 18.74 11.02 2.90
CA LEU A 65 19.11 10.56 4.23
C LEU A 65 17.96 10.85 5.22
N THR A 66 17.91 10.10 6.30
CA THR A 66 17.01 10.42 7.42
C THR A 66 17.43 11.73 8.09
N SER A 67 16.48 12.61 8.42
CA SER A 67 16.74 13.94 8.96
C SER A 67 16.60 14.05 10.48
N GLY A 68 16.55 12.96 11.23
CA GLY A 68 16.45 13.01 12.68
C GLY A 68 15.60 11.92 13.32
N LYS A 69 14.65 12.31 14.19
CA LYS A 69 13.77 11.35 14.87
C LYS A 69 12.74 10.80 13.89
N SER A 70 12.42 9.51 14.06
CA SER A 70 11.38 8.86 13.29
C SER A 70 10.02 9.54 13.50
N TYR A 71 9.40 9.97 12.41
CA TYR A 71 8.04 10.48 12.42
C TYR A 71 7.03 9.34 12.51
N SER A 72 7.31 8.21 11.85
CA SER A 72 6.40 7.07 11.75
C SER A 72 6.14 6.43 13.12
N ALA A 73 7.18 6.27 13.94
CA ALA A 73 7.03 5.79 15.30
C ALA A 73 6.16 6.73 16.17
N HIS A 74 6.34 8.04 16.02
CA HIS A 74 5.51 9.04 16.71
C HIS A 74 4.03 8.92 16.29
N ASP A 75 3.76 8.87 14.99
CA ASP A 75 2.40 8.81 14.46
C ASP A 75 1.70 7.49 14.77
N TYR A 76 2.47 6.37 14.71
CA TYR A 76 1.99 5.06 15.14
C TYR A 76 1.56 5.06 16.62
N LEU A 77 2.44 5.53 17.52
CA LEU A 77 2.13 5.57 18.95
C LEU A 77 0.90 6.41 19.25
N ALA A 78 0.74 7.55 18.57
CA ALA A 78 -0.43 8.41 18.71
C ALA A 78 -1.72 7.74 18.23
N SER A 79 -1.64 6.90 17.18
CA SER A 79 -2.77 6.16 16.63
C SER A 79 -3.08 4.92 17.47
N GLN A 80 -2.05 4.18 17.91
CA GLN A 80 -2.22 3.00 18.77
C GLN A 80 -2.78 3.38 20.15
N ALA A 81 -2.42 4.54 20.70
CA ALA A 81 -2.92 5.00 22.00
C ALA A 81 -4.44 5.21 22.05
N VAL A 82 -5.09 5.37 20.89
CA VAL A 82 -6.55 5.59 20.78
C VAL A 82 -7.28 4.41 20.13
N SER A 83 -6.59 3.31 19.84
CA SER A 83 -7.14 2.10 19.24
C SER A 83 -7.22 0.97 20.27
N SER A 84 -8.33 0.20 20.26
CA SER A 84 -8.47 -1.05 21.02
C SER A 84 -7.93 -2.27 20.27
N GLN A 85 -7.56 -2.12 18.99
CA GLN A 85 -6.98 -3.15 18.15
C GLN A 85 -5.55 -2.77 17.74
N PRO A 86 -4.68 -3.73 17.36
CA PRO A 86 -3.38 -3.42 16.82
C PRO A 86 -3.53 -2.66 15.49
N VAL A 87 -2.89 -1.49 15.40
CA VAL A 87 -2.93 -0.64 14.21
C VAL A 87 -1.85 -1.08 13.21
N LYS A 88 -2.25 -1.23 11.95
CA LYS A 88 -1.32 -1.38 10.83
C LYS A 88 -0.81 0.00 10.42
N PHE A 89 0.51 0.14 10.23
CA PHE A 89 1.13 1.36 9.73
C PHE A 89 1.61 1.19 8.29
N THR A 90 1.37 2.21 7.46
CA THR A 90 1.70 2.24 6.03
C THR A 90 2.83 3.21 5.75
N LEU A 91 3.73 2.85 4.83
CA LEU A 91 4.83 3.68 4.33
C LEU A 91 4.87 3.60 2.80
N PRO A 92 5.21 4.69 2.08
CA PRO A 92 5.42 4.60 0.64
C PRO A 92 6.68 3.80 0.33
N GLY A 93 6.66 3.03 -0.74
CA GLY A 93 7.82 2.30 -1.20
C GLY A 93 8.81 3.14 -2.03
N PRO A 94 10.06 2.68 -2.17
CA PRO A 94 11.12 3.43 -2.83
C PRO A 94 10.79 3.78 -4.29
N LEU A 95 10.30 2.80 -5.07
CA LEU A 95 10.01 3.01 -6.48
C LEU A 95 8.84 3.99 -6.68
N THR A 96 7.85 3.92 -5.78
CA THR A 96 6.70 4.85 -5.76
C THR A 96 7.14 6.28 -5.43
N ILE A 97 8.08 6.47 -4.50
CA ILE A 97 8.65 7.80 -4.21
C ILE A 97 9.38 8.34 -5.45
N MET A 98 10.16 7.50 -6.14
CA MET A 98 10.89 7.91 -7.33
C MET A 98 9.99 8.40 -8.47
N ASP A 99 8.81 7.80 -8.64
CA ASP A 99 7.86 8.21 -9.69
C ASP A 99 7.15 9.53 -9.40
N THR A 100 7.04 9.88 -8.12
CA THR A 100 6.31 11.07 -7.64
C THR A 100 7.23 12.21 -7.20
N THR A 101 8.52 12.11 -7.51
CA THR A 101 9.54 13.13 -7.23
C THR A 101 10.46 13.30 -8.45
N ALA A 102 11.09 14.45 -8.57
CA ALA A 102 12.02 14.72 -9.66
C ALA A 102 13.47 14.48 -9.22
N ASP A 103 14.12 13.45 -9.74
CA ASP A 103 15.55 13.28 -9.52
C ASP A 103 16.36 14.34 -10.27
N CYS A 104 17.09 15.17 -9.52
CA CYS A 104 18.00 16.20 -10.01
C CYS A 104 19.42 16.03 -9.43
N PHE A 105 19.72 14.86 -8.84
CA PHE A 105 20.98 14.64 -8.14
C PHE A 105 21.66 13.29 -8.46
N TYR A 106 20.89 12.19 -8.50
CA TYR A 106 21.48 10.86 -8.59
C TYR A 106 21.87 10.45 -10.01
N ASP A 107 20.99 10.71 -10.99
CA ASP A 107 21.13 10.20 -12.37
C ASP A 107 21.45 8.68 -12.42
N ASP A 108 21.00 7.97 -11.38
CA ASP A 108 21.22 6.52 -11.15
C ASP A 108 20.00 5.97 -10.38
N ARG A 109 19.04 5.42 -11.13
CA ARG A 109 17.77 4.94 -10.56
C ARG A 109 17.96 3.80 -9.52
N PRO A 110 18.78 2.76 -9.77
CA PRO A 110 19.07 1.73 -8.78
C PRO A 110 19.68 2.30 -7.49
N LYS A 111 20.60 3.25 -7.60
CA LYS A 111 21.24 3.89 -6.45
C LYS A 111 20.27 4.72 -5.64
N LEU A 112 19.40 5.51 -6.30
CA LEU A 112 18.35 6.28 -5.64
C LEU A 112 17.37 5.35 -4.93
N ASN A 113 16.95 4.26 -5.58
CA ASN A 113 16.06 3.25 -4.98
C ASN A 113 16.68 2.66 -3.71
N ALA A 114 17.95 2.30 -3.73
CA ALA A 114 18.66 1.75 -2.58
C ALA A 114 18.76 2.76 -1.41
N ASP A 115 19.12 4.03 -1.69
CA ASP A 115 19.21 5.06 -0.65
C ASP A 115 17.83 5.38 -0.05
N LEU A 116 16.76 5.40 -0.85
CA LEU A 116 15.38 5.53 -0.37
C LEU A 116 14.97 4.33 0.51
N ALA A 117 15.26 3.11 0.06
CA ALA A 117 14.98 1.90 0.82
C ALA A 117 15.67 1.90 2.19
N ASP A 118 16.92 2.37 2.26
CA ASP A 118 17.65 2.51 3.53
C ASP A 118 17.00 3.52 4.50
N THR A 119 16.37 4.58 3.97
CA THR A 119 15.64 5.53 4.83
C THR A 119 14.32 4.95 5.32
N ILE A 120 13.59 4.23 4.45
CA ILE A 120 12.35 3.54 4.82
C ILE A 120 12.64 2.44 5.85
N ASN A 121 13.72 1.67 5.66
CA ASN A 121 14.12 0.65 6.64
C ASN A 121 14.31 1.23 8.04
N LYS A 122 14.91 2.42 8.18
CA LYS A 122 15.05 3.07 9.49
C LYS A 122 13.71 3.43 10.11
N GLU A 123 12.74 3.88 9.32
CA GLU A 123 11.38 4.14 9.78
C GLU A 123 10.67 2.82 10.17
N VAL A 124 10.86 1.75 9.39
CA VAL A 124 10.32 0.41 9.68
C VAL A 124 10.89 -0.12 10.99
N LEU A 125 12.21 -0.04 11.21
CA LEU A 125 12.83 -0.47 12.47
C LEU A 125 12.37 0.37 13.66
N ALA A 126 12.19 1.68 13.49
CA ALA A 126 11.63 2.54 14.54
C ALA A 126 10.16 2.18 14.87
N LEU A 127 9.36 1.75 13.89
CA LEU A 127 8.02 1.20 14.11
C LEU A 127 8.06 -0.11 14.90
N VAL A 128 9.01 -1.01 14.58
CA VAL A 128 9.25 -2.25 15.34
C VAL A 128 9.57 -1.95 16.80
N ASP A 129 10.50 -1.02 17.04
CA ASP A 129 10.90 -0.59 18.39
C ASP A 129 9.73 0.07 19.15
N ALA A 130 8.83 0.75 18.44
CA ALA A 130 7.60 1.31 19.00
C ALA A 130 6.51 0.25 19.27
N GLY A 131 6.74 -1.01 18.90
CA GLY A 131 5.82 -2.13 19.13
C GLY A 131 4.80 -2.39 18.03
N CYS A 132 4.95 -1.77 16.84
CA CYS A 132 4.09 -2.03 15.70
C CYS A 132 4.21 -3.50 15.24
N LYS A 133 3.05 -4.15 15.03
CA LYS A 133 2.99 -5.58 14.65
C LYS A 133 2.69 -5.80 13.18
N TYR A 134 2.17 -4.80 12.50
CA TYR A 134 1.77 -4.86 11.09
C TYR A 134 2.30 -3.63 10.35
N ILE A 135 3.28 -3.84 9.49
CA ILE A 135 3.93 -2.75 8.74
C ILE A 135 3.76 -3.03 7.25
N GLN A 136 3.20 -2.07 6.54
CA GLN A 136 2.94 -2.15 5.11
C GLN A 136 3.79 -1.15 4.35
N VAL A 137 4.44 -1.61 3.28
CA VAL A 137 5.09 -0.76 2.29
C VAL A 137 4.25 -0.78 1.01
N ASP A 138 3.89 0.41 0.52
CA ASP A 138 3.01 0.59 -0.64
C ASP A 138 3.84 0.82 -1.91
N GLU A 139 3.78 -0.15 -2.81
CA GLU A 139 4.46 -0.12 -4.12
C GLU A 139 3.48 -0.26 -5.30
N PRO A 140 2.52 0.66 -5.47
CA PRO A 140 1.63 0.64 -6.62
C PRO A 140 2.37 0.77 -7.95
N LEU A 141 3.56 1.34 -7.95
CA LEU A 141 4.34 1.49 -9.18
C LEU A 141 4.83 0.16 -9.75
N PHE A 142 4.96 -0.89 -8.96
CA PHE A 142 5.35 -2.22 -9.45
C PHE A 142 4.44 -2.71 -10.57
N ALA A 143 3.14 -2.47 -10.46
CA ALA A 143 2.18 -2.85 -11.50
C ALA A 143 2.32 -2.05 -12.80
N ARG A 144 2.91 -0.84 -12.75
CA ARG A 144 3.10 0.04 -13.93
C ARG A 144 4.50 -0.05 -14.52
N ALA A 145 5.50 -0.34 -13.70
CA ALA A 145 6.91 -0.37 -14.07
C ALA A 145 7.52 -1.74 -13.76
N VAL A 146 6.91 -2.79 -14.31
CA VAL A 146 7.30 -4.19 -14.09
C VAL A 146 8.81 -4.41 -14.32
N LYS A 147 9.36 -3.80 -15.36
CA LYS A 147 10.80 -3.92 -15.64
C LYS A 147 11.66 -3.36 -14.50
N ASP A 148 11.39 -2.14 -14.05
CA ASP A 148 12.14 -1.52 -12.95
C ASP A 148 11.92 -2.27 -11.63
N ALA A 149 10.68 -2.77 -11.41
CA ALA A 149 10.37 -3.61 -10.27
C ALA A 149 11.26 -4.87 -10.22
N LEU A 150 11.42 -5.55 -11.35
CA LEU A 150 12.25 -6.76 -11.46
C LEU A 150 13.76 -6.46 -11.47
N ASP A 151 14.20 -5.36 -12.11
CA ASP A 151 15.62 -5.04 -12.25
C ASP A 151 16.25 -4.60 -10.91
N PHE A 152 15.54 -3.81 -10.09
CA PHE A 152 16.06 -3.27 -8.82
C PHE A 152 14.99 -3.00 -7.74
N GLY A 153 13.71 -2.89 -8.12
CA GLY A 153 12.64 -2.54 -7.18
C GLY A 153 12.43 -3.59 -6.09
N MET A 154 12.51 -4.88 -6.45
CA MET A 154 12.36 -5.99 -5.48
C MET A 154 13.48 -5.98 -4.44
N GLU A 155 14.73 -5.74 -4.84
CA GLU A 155 15.86 -5.58 -3.89
C GLU A 155 15.59 -4.41 -2.93
N GLY A 156 15.15 -3.26 -3.46
CA GLY A 156 14.79 -2.10 -2.65
C GLY A 156 13.68 -2.41 -1.65
N LEU A 157 12.67 -3.16 -2.07
CA LEU A 157 11.55 -3.56 -1.22
C LEU A 157 11.99 -4.48 -0.08
N GLU A 158 12.80 -5.53 -0.36
CA GLU A 158 13.35 -6.40 0.67
C GLU A 158 14.24 -5.63 1.64
N ARG A 159 15.01 -4.67 1.13
CA ARG A 159 15.86 -3.78 1.91
C ARG A 159 15.08 -2.92 2.90
N CYS A 160 13.84 -2.51 2.55
CA CYS A 160 12.94 -1.83 3.49
C CYS A 160 12.64 -2.66 4.73
N PHE A 161 12.61 -3.99 4.62
CA PHE A 161 12.30 -4.91 5.71
C PHE A 161 13.53 -5.57 6.35
N HIS A 162 14.74 -5.17 5.94
CA HIS A 162 15.95 -5.77 6.50
C HIS A 162 16.02 -5.61 8.02
N GLY A 163 16.31 -6.69 8.74
CA GLY A 163 16.41 -6.70 10.20
C GLY A 163 15.07 -6.72 10.96
N VAL A 164 13.95 -6.75 10.28
CA VAL A 164 12.61 -6.86 10.92
C VAL A 164 12.43 -8.26 11.49
N PRO A 165 12.07 -8.42 12.78
CA PRO A 165 11.90 -9.73 13.39
C PRO A 165 10.61 -10.41 12.87
N LYS A 166 10.62 -11.75 12.82
CA LYS A 166 9.47 -12.57 12.36
C LYS A 166 8.19 -12.40 13.20
N SER A 167 8.26 -11.74 14.35
CA SER A 167 7.10 -11.41 15.18
C SER A 167 6.32 -10.19 14.66
N VAL A 168 6.81 -9.53 13.63
CA VAL A 168 6.18 -8.40 12.94
C VAL A 168 5.78 -8.85 11.54
N THR A 169 4.55 -8.66 11.17
CA THR A 169 4.03 -9.00 9.84
C THR A 169 4.43 -7.91 8.84
N ARG A 170 5.21 -8.28 7.84
CA ARG A 170 5.70 -7.43 6.75
C ARG A 170 4.75 -7.56 5.56
N ILE A 171 4.16 -6.45 5.16
CA ILE A 171 3.10 -6.40 4.16
C ILE A 171 3.54 -5.53 2.99
N VAL A 172 3.25 -5.96 1.78
CA VAL A 172 3.42 -5.14 0.58
C VAL A 172 2.07 -4.94 -0.08
N HIS A 173 1.74 -3.68 -0.39
CA HIS A 173 0.53 -3.36 -1.15
C HIS A 173 0.88 -2.97 -2.58
N MET A 174 0.23 -3.64 -3.52
CA MET A 174 0.30 -3.34 -4.94
C MET A 174 -1.10 -3.10 -5.47
N CYS A 175 -1.36 -1.89 -5.97
CA CYS A 175 -2.59 -1.59 -6.68
C CYS A 175 -2.29 -1.22 -8.15
N CYS A 176 -3.31 -1.35 -8.99
CA CYS A 176 -3.21 -1.02 -10.42
C CYS A 176 -3.49 0.46 -10.71
N GLY A 177 -4.01 1.21 -9.76
CA GLY A 177 -4.27 2.63 -9.89
C GLY A 177 -5.35 3.12 -8.94
N TYR A 178 -5.26 4.40 -8.58
CA TYR A 178 -6.24 5.08 -7.75
C TYR A 178 -6.97 6.13 -8.59
N PRO A 179 -8.32 6.21 -8.55
CA PRO A 179 -9.09 7.17 -9.33
C PRO A 179 -9.00 8.57 -8.71
N ASP A 180 -9.30 9.60 -9.51
CA ASP A 180 -9.28 10.99 -9.05
C ASP A 180 -10.58 11.38 -8.33
N HIS A 181 -11.69 10.72 -8.64
CA HIS A 181 -13.00 10.98 -8.03
C HIS A 181 -13.87 9.72 -7.97
N LEU A 182 -14.93 9.80 -7.16
CA LEU A 182 -15.91 8.73 -7.01
C LEU A 182 -16.67 8.50 -8.32
N ASP A 183 -16.93 7.23 -8.65
CA ASP A 183 -17.56 6.78 -9.88
C ASP A 183 -16.81 7.16 -11.17
N ASP A 184 -15.50 7.38 -11.04
CA ASP A 184 -14.60 7.47 -12.18
C ASP A 184 -14.37 6.07 -12.77
N HIS A 185 -14.96 5.83 -13.94
CA HIS A 185 -14.88 4.52 -14.63
C HIS A 185 -13.77 4.47 -15.66
N ASP A 186 -13.22 5.63 -16.05
CA ASP A 186 -12.28 5.76 -17.16
C ASP A 186 -10.83 6.03 -16.69
N TYR A 187 -10.56 6.00 -15.38
CA TYR A 187 -9.22 6.24 -14.90
C TYR A 187 -8.22 5.18 -15.35
N LYS A 188 -7.03 5.64 -15.67
CA LYS A 188 -5.97 4.81 -16.26
C LYS A 188 -5.40 3.82 -15.23
N LYS A 189 -5.66 2.55 -15.42
CA LYS A 189 -5.10 1.44 -14.62
C LYS A 189 -3.86 0.85 -15.25
N ALA A 190 -2.96 0.31 -14.40
CA ALA A 190 -1.95 -0.64 -14.87
C ALA A 190 -2.63 -1.91 -15.42
N ASN A 191 -1.92 -2.62 -16.28
CA ASN A 191 -2.42 -3.90 -16.78
C ASN A 191 -2.42 -4.93 -15.63
N PRO A 192 -3.56 -5.55 -15.28
CA PRO A 192 -3.60 -6.57 -14.24
C PRO A 192 -2.69 -7.78 -14.49
N SER A 193 -2.29 -8.04 -15.75
CA SER A 193 -1.30 -9.07 -16.07
C SER A 193 0.04 -8.86 -15.37
N SER A 194 0.37 -7.63 -14.94
CA SER A 194 1.57 -7.33 -14.17
C SER A 194 1.66 -8.13 -12.87
N TYR A 195 0.53 -8.48 -12.24
CA TYR A 195 0.53 -9.39 -11.10
C TYR A 195 1.09 -10.77 -11.45
N HIS A 196 0.76 -11.30 -12.63
CA HIS A 196 1.29 -12.57 -13.11
C HIS A 196 2.79 -12.50 -13.40
N ASP A 197 3.26 -11.38 -13.99
CA ASP A 197 4.66 -11.18 -14.34
C ASP A 197 5.54 -11.03 -13.09
N LEU A 198 5.01 -10.43 -12.03
CA LEU A 198 5.70 -10.18 -10.76
C LEU A 198 5.54 -11.31 -9.75
N SER A 199 4.54 -12.20 -9.92
CA SER A 199 4.13 -13.18 -8.90
C SER A 199 5.27 -14.02 -8.35
N LYS A 200 6.17 -14.50 -9.21
CA LYS A 200 7.32 -15.32 -8.80
C LYS A 200 8.26 -14.53 -7.90
N SER A 201 8.69 -13.34 -8.32
CA SER A 201 9.61 -12.51 -7.54
C SER A 201 8.98 -12.07 -6.21
N ILE A 202 7.67 -11.78 -6.20
CA ILE A 202 6.92 -11.45 -5.00
C ILE A 202 6.87 -12.66 -4.05
N ASP A 203 6.57 -13.84 -4.57
CA ASP A 203 6.42 -15.05 -3.74
C ASP A 203 7.76 -15.50 -3.13
N GLU A 204 8.88 -15.28 -3.81
CA GLU A 204 10.23 -15.61 -3.36
C GLU A 204 10.84 -14.55 -2.41
N ALA A 205 10.37 -13.29 -2.44
CA ALA A 205 10.93 -12.18 -1.66
C ALA A 205 10.71 -12.34 -0.14
N ASP A 206 11.59 -11.73 0.69
CA ASP A 206 11.54 -11.86 2.15
C ASP A 206 10.58 -10.87 2.81
N PHE A 207 9.27 -11.09 2.62
CA PHE A 207 8.17 -10.50 3.38
C PHE A 207 7.01 -11.49 3.48
N ASP A 208 5.96 -11.18 4.26
CA ASP A 208 4.98 -12.18 4.67
C ASP A 208 3.68 -12.14 3.86
N GLN A 209 3.19 -10.96 3.52
CA GLN A 209 1.88 -10.79 2.89
C GLN A 209 1.93 -9.83 1.70
N VAL A 210 1.20 -10.15 0.63
CA VAL A 210 0.97 -9.26 -0.51
C VAL A 210 -0.50 -8.87 -0.60
N SER A 211 -0.76 -7.56 -0.73
CA SER A 211 -2.09 -7.01 -0.96
C SER A 211 -2.27 -6.66 -2.44
N ILE A 212 -3.32 -7.21 -3.05
CA ILE A 212 -3.67 -7.01 -4.46
C ILE A 212 -5.11 -6.55 -4.61
N GLU A 213 -5.38 -5.75 -5.64
CA GLU A 213 -6.75 -5.45 -6.06
C GLU A 213 -7.39 -6.68 -6.73
N ASP A 214 -8.68 -6.91 -6.51
CA ASP A 214 -9.45 -7.86 -7.28
C ASP A 214 -10.83 -7.31 -7.69
N LYS A 215 -11.49 -6.54 -6.83
CA LYS A 215 -12.82 -6.03 -7.14
C LYS A 215 -12.84 -5.13 -8.37
N HIS A 216 -11.84 -4.30 -8.55
CA HIS A 216 -11.70 -3.47 -9.75
C HIS A 216 -11.03 -4.18 -10.94
N CYS A 217 -10.16 -5.16 -10.67
CA CYS A 217 -9.38 -5.83 -11.71
C CYS A 217 -10.06 -7.10 -12.24
N CYS A 218 -10.89 -7.77 -11.43
CA CYS A 218 -11.50 -9.06 -11.74
C CYS A 218 -10.44 -10.07 -12.23
N ASN A 219 -9.39 -10.28 -11.43
CA ASN A 219 -8.27 -11.13 -11.78
C ASN A 219 -8.70 -12.56 -12.14
N ASP A 220 -7.95 -13.19 -13.04
CA ASP A 220 -7.98 -14.65 -13.14
C ASP A 220 -7.47 -15.23 -11.82
N LEU A 221 -8.31 -16.02 -11.14
CA LEU A 221 -8.01 -16.58 -9.82
C LEU A 221 -6.84 -17.58 -9.82
N ASN A 222 -6.44 -18.09 -10.99
CA ASN A 222 -5.20 -18.86 -11.13
C ASN A 222 -3.95 -18.05 -10.70
N LEU A 223 -4.05 -16.73 -10.61
CA LEU A 223 -3.01 -15.89 -10.01
C LEU A 223 -2.70 -16.32 -8.58
N LEU A 224 -3.71 -16.69 -7.79
CA LEU A 224 -3.55 -17.07 -6.39
C LEU A 224 -2.70 -18.34 -6.22
N GLU A 225 -2.74 -19.26 -7.19
CA GLU A 225 -1.94 -20.49 -7.20
C GLU A 225 -0.43 -20.23 -7.35
N LYS A 226 -0.06 -19.03 -7.84
CA LYS A 226 1.35 -18.64 -7.98
C LYS A 226 1.98 -18.22 -6.67
N PHE A 227 1.18 -17.88 -5.66
CA PHE A 227 1.65 -17.53 -4.32
C PHE A 227 1.70 -18.79 -3.44
N GLN A 228 2.89 -19.40 -3.34
CA GLN A 228 3.10 -20.62 -2.57
C GLN A 228 3.44 -20.33 -1.10
N TYR A 229 4.11 -19.20 -0.86
CA TYR A 229 4.65 -18.82 0.45
C TYR A 229 3.94 -17.60 1.05
N LYS A 230 3.32 -16.75 0.24
CA LYS A 230 2.67 -15.52 0.71
C LYS A 230 1.25 -15.75 1.20
N THR A 231 0.88 -15.01 2.23
CA THR A 231 -0.53 -14.73 2.51
C THR A 231 -0.98 -13.61 1.57
N VAL A 232 -2.10 -13.82 0.91
CA VAL A 232 -2.68 -12.83 -0.01
C VAL A 232 -3.78 -12.04 0.70
N ILE A 233 -3.60 -10.71 0.76
CA ILE A 233 -4.65 -9.77 1.15
C ILE A 233 -5.42 -9.44 -0.12
N PHE A 234 -6.62 -10.01 -0.23
CA PHE A 234 -7.44 -10.01 -1.42
C PHE A 234 -8.47 -8.88 -1.39
N GLY A 235 -8.36 -7.96 -2.35
CA GLY A 235 -9.27 -6.84 -2.49
C GLY A 235 -10.68 -7.29 -2.89
N SER A 236 -11.68 -6.92 -2.11
CA SER A 236 -13.06 -7.39 -2.28
C SER A 236 -14.11 -6.27 -2.32
N LEU A 237 -13.66 -5.02 -2.16
CA LEU A 237 -14.49 -3.83 -2.23
C LEU A 237 -13.95 -2.84 -3.26
N ALA A 238 -14.85 -2.31 -4.09
CA ALA A 238 -14.54 -1.24 -5.02
C ALA A 238 -14.41 0.10 -4.26
N ILE A 239 -13.24 0.72 -4.36
CA ILE A 239 -12.92 1.97 -3.67
C ILE A 239 -13.43 3.21 -4.41
N ALA A 240 -13.71 3.07 -5.70
CA ALA A 240 -14.12 4.16 -6.60
C ALA A 240 -15.61 4.08 -7.00
N SER A 241 -16.40 3.22 -6.38
CA SER A 241 -17.82 3.05 -6.70
C SER A 241 -18.71 3.46 -5.55
N SER A 242 -19.70 4.31 -5.84
CA SER A 242 -20.77 4.67 -4.90
C SER A 242 -21.76 3.52 -4.63
N ARG A 243 -21.72 2.46 -5.47
CA ARG A 243 -22.54 1.27 -5.26
C ARG A 243 -22.05 0.48 -4.04
N LEU A 244 -22.97 0.13 -3.15
CA LEU A 244 -22.70 -0.81 -2.07
C LEU A 244 -22.76 -2.24 -2.61
N GLU A 245 -21.72 -3.03 -2.41
CA GLU A 245 -21.69 -4.46 -2.71
C GLU A 245 -22.66 -5.23 -1.80
N THR A 246 -23.17 -6.37 -2.28
CA THR A 246 -23.92 -7.28 -1.42
C THR A 246 -23.00 -8.29 -0.73
N THR A 247 -23.43 -8.80 0.41
CA THR A 247 -22.71 -9.87 1.12
C THR A 247 -22.54 -11.09 0.23
N GLU A 248 -23.57 -11.43 -0.55
CA GLU A 248 -23.63 -12.60 -1.43
C GLU A 248 -22.61 -12.49 -2.56
N GLU A 249 -22.47 -11.33 -3.20
CA GLU A 249 -21.46 -11.10 -4.25
C GLU A 249 -20.03 -11.33 -3.71
N ILE A 250 -19.74 -10.80 -2.52
CA ILE A 250 -18.41 -10.97 -1.92
C ILE A 250 -18.18 -12.42 -1.52
N VAL A 251 -19.16 -13.09 -0.90
CA VAL A 251 -19.07 -14.50 -0.51
C VAL A 251 -18.84 -15.39 -1.74
N GLU A 252 -19.55 -15.15 -2.85
CA GLU A 252 -19.36 -15.90 -4.08
C GLU A 252 -17.93 -15.78 -4.61
N ARG A 253 -17.40 -14.54 -4.66
CA ARG A 253 -16.04 -14.30 -5.12
C ARG A 253 -14.98 -14.93 -4.22
N LEU A 254 -15.16 -14.82 -2.89
CA LEU A 254 -14.24 -15.42 -1.91
C LEU A 254 -14.27 -16.94 -1.96
N LYS A 255 -15.44 -17.57 -2.11
CA LYS A 255 -15.56 -19.02 -2.31
C LYS A 255 -14.86 -19.49 -3.58
N ALA A 256 -14.96 -18.71 -4.65
CA ALA A 256 -14.21 -19.01 -5.88
C ALA A 256 -12.70 -18.91 -5.64
N ALA A 257 -12.21 -17.86 -4.94
CA ALA A 257 -10.80 -17.69 -4.60
C ALA A 257 -10.26 -18.87 -3.75
N LEU A 258 -11.04 -19.40 -2.82
CA LEU A 258 -10.67 -20.55 -1.97
C LEU A 258 -10.49 -21.87 -2.71
N ASN A 259 -10.83 -21.95 -4.00
CA ASN A 259 -10.46 -23.09 -4.86
C ASN A 259 -8.99 -23.01 -5.33
N HIS A 260 -8.33 -21.85 -5.15
CA HIS A 260 -6.99 -21.55 -5.67
C HIS A 260 -5.96 -21.22 -4.60
N ILE A 261 -6.38 -20.99 -3.34
CA ILE A 261 -5.51 -20.68 -2.22
C ILE A 261 -6.11 -21.22 -0.91
N ASP A 262 -5.25 -21.64 0.01
CA ASP A 262 -5.69 -22.11 1.32
C ASP A 262 -6.32 -20.96 2.14
N ARG A 263 -7.35 -21.29 2.90
CA ARG A 263 -8.13 -20.33 3.68
C ARG A 263 -7.28 -19.52 4.67
N ASP A 264 -6.33 -20.13 5.35
CA ASP A 264 -5.44 -19.49 6.32
C ASP A 264 -4.37 -18.60 5.68
N ARG A 265 -4.27 -18.62 4.35
CA ARG A 265 -3.44 -17.71 3.55
C ARG A 265 -4.23 -16.65 2.76
N LEU A 266 -5.54 -16.52 3.01
CA LEU A 266 -6.40 -15.51 2.38
C LEU A 266 -6.92 -14.52 3.42
N VAL A 267 -6.55 -13.26 3.30
CA VAL A 267 -7.06 -12.14 4.10
C VAL A 267 -7.97 -11.27 3.24
N VAL A 268 -9.09 -10.85 3.78
CA VAL A 268 -10.07 -10.03 3.04
C VAL A 268 -9.89 -8.55 3.38
N ALA A 269 -9.80 -7.71 2.35
CA ALA A 269 -9.65 -6.26 2.49
C ALA A 269 -10.34 -5.51 1.35
N PRO A 270 -10.49 -4.18 1.43
CA PRO A 270 -10.78 -3.35 0.25
C PRO A 270 -9.62 -3.39 -0.75
N ASP A 271 -9.89 -3.08 -2.02
CA ASP A 271 -8.86 -3.01 -3.07
C ASP A 271 -7.73 -2.04 -2.71
N CYS A 272 -8.07 -0.88 -2.13
CA CYS A 272 -7.14 0.15 -1.69
C CYS A 272 -7.80 1.02 -0.60
N GLY A 273 -7.27 2.22 -0.32
CA GLY A 273 -7.81 3.18 0.63
C GLY A 273 -9.21 3.68 0.24
N LEU A 274 -10.09 3.88 1.23
CA LEU A 274 -11.49 4.29 1.03
C LEU A 274 -11.69 5.83 1.05
N GLY A 275 -10.63 6.62 0.85
CA GLY A 275 -10.65 8.08 1.02
C GLY A 275 -11.60 8.85 0.10
N LEU A 276 -12.01 8.28 -1.03
CA LEU A 276 -12.98 8.88 -1.95
C LEU A 276 -14.43 8.69 -1.50
N LEU A 277 -14.69 7.73 -0.63
CA LEU A 277 -16.07 7.41 -0.22
C LEU A 277 -16.56 8.35 0.88
N PRO A 278 -17.83 8.77 0.83
CA PRO A 278 -18.49 9.34 1.99
C PRO A 278 -18.35 8.40 3.20
N THR A 279 -18.13 8.96 4.39
CA THR A 279 -17.85 8.19 5.62
C THR A 279 -18.87 7.08 5.88
N GLN A 280 -20.17 7.37 5.72
CA GLN A 280 -21.22 6.37 5.94
C GLN A 280 -21.13 5.22 4.94
N LEU A 281 -20.88 5.51 3.65
CA LEU A 281 -20.74 4.48 2.62
C LEU A 281 -19.49 3.61 2.88
N ALA A 282 -18.38 4.22 3.29
CA ALA A 282 -17.17 3.49 3.68
C ALA A 282 -17.47 2.51 4.84
N GLU A 283 -18.15 2.97 5.88
CA GLU A 283 -18.55 2.12 7.02
C GLU A 283 -19.47 0.98 6.57
N ASP A 284 -20.48 1.25 5.74
CA ASP A 284 -21.42 0.24 5.25
C ASP A 284 -20.72 -0.80 4.37
N LYS A 285 -19.82 -0.39 3.48
CA LYS A 285 -19.00 -1.31 2.67
C LYS A 285 -18.14 -2.21 3.56
N LEU A 286 -17.44 -1.66 4.55
CA LEU A 286 -16.63 -2.44 5.49
C LEU A 286 -17.47 -3.45 6.27
N ARG A 287 -18.68 -3.09 6.72
CA ARG A 287 -19.59 -4.02 7.38
C ARG A 287 -20.01 -5.19 6.50
N VAL A 288 -20.37 -4.90 5.25
CA VAL A 288 -20.76 -5.94 4.29
C VAL A 288 -19.60 -6.90 4.03
N MET A 289 -18.39 -6.36 3.85
CA MET A 289 -17.17 -7.15 3.67
C MET A 289 -16.88 -8.04 4.88
N CYS A 290 -16.88 -7.48 6.09
CA CYS A 290 -16.61 -8.26 7.31
C CYS A 290 -17.68 -9.33 7.53
N LYS A 291 -18.96 -9.03 7.24
CA LYS A 291 -20.04 -10.02 7.29
C LYS A 291 -19.79 -11.15 6.27
N ALA A 292 -19.37 -10.84 5.05
CA ALA A 292 -19.07 -11.83 4.03
C ALA A 292 -17.89 -12.72 4.44
N ALA A 293 -16.81 -12.12 4.96
CA ALA A 293 -15.64 -12.85 5.45
C ALA A 293 -15.96 -13.83 6.59
N ALA A 294 -16.93 -13.48 7.45
CA ALA A 294 -17.38 -14.35 8.55
C ALA A 294 -18.23 -15.55 8.09
N LEU A 295 -18.69 -15.59 6.85
CA LEU A 295 -19.54 -16.65 6.28
C LEU A 295 -18.76 -17.71 5.50
N ILE A 296 -17.47 -17.53 5.37
CA ILE A 296 -16.57 -18.45 4.67
C ILE A 296 -15.47 -18.97 5.63
#